data_de036caef0fabeb8c2c5c710e0d3241f
#
_entry.id   de036caef0fabeb8c2c5c710e0d3241f
#
_cell.length_a   1.000
_cell.length_b   1.000
_cell.length_c   1.000
_cell.angle_alpha   90.00
_cell.angle_beta   90.00
_cell.angle_gamma   90.00
#
_symmetry.space_group_name_H-M   'P 1'
#
loop_
_entity.id
_entity.type
_entity.pdbx_description
1 polymer ?
#
loop_
_entity_poly.entity_id
_entity_poly.type
_entity_poly.pdbx_seq_one_letter_code
_entity_poly.pdbx_strand_id
1 'polypeptide(L)'
;MSKRPVSCPECKETVATVVNNYVDNVVFFRLNSSKIDKNQQINIYNTAEFVKKNNAPIKVIGYADKKTGTSKYNFGLSEKRARAVAKELIDKYGVSYDQITIEWKGSDEQPYDENNWNRVVIMRATK
;
A
#
# COMPACT_ATOMS: atom_id res chain seq x y z
N MET A 1 25.06 17.28 18.14
CA MET A 1 25.05 17.50 17.75
C MET A 1 24.58 17.63 17.68
N SER A 2 24.59 17.62 17.98
CA SER A 2 24.28 17.60 17.67
C SER A 2 23.73 17.36 17.64
N LYS A 3 23.42 16.75 17.17
CA LYS A 3 23.14 16.50 16.95
C LYS A 3 22.63 16.21 16.75
N ARG A 4 22.67 16.11 17.06
CA ARG A 4 22.42 15.83 16.70
C ARG A 4 22.02 15.63 16.40
N PRO A 5 22.01 15.07 16.22
CA PRO A 5 21.85 15.01 15.77
C PRO A 5 21.47 14.87 15.54
N VAL A 6 21.59 14.36 15.67
CA VAL A 6 21.54 14.45 15.14
C VAL A 6 21.20 14.27 14.87
N SER A 7 21.18 13.84 14.95
CA SER A 7 21.22 13.94 14.41
C SER A 7 21.16 13.87 14.20
N CYS A 8 21.35 13.61 14.39
CA CYS A 8 21.68 13.73 13.95
C CYS A 8 21.86 13.52 13.70
N PRO A 9 22.00 13.04 13.39
CA PRO A 9 22.30 12.97 12.96
C PRO A 9 22.23 12.59 12.87
N GLU A 10 22.08 12.24 12.91
CA GLU A 10 22.08 12.12 12.63
C GLU A 10 21.54 11.89 12.44
N CYS A 11 21.47 11.78 12.71
CA CYS A 11 21.17 11.86 12.39
C CYS A 11 20.85 11.78 12.06
N LYS A 12 20.71 11.50 11.91
CA LYS A 12 20.67 11.51 11.41
C LYS A 12 20.46 11.22 10.75
N GLU A 13 20.44 11.08 10.53
CA GLU A 13 20.49 10.87 9.80
C GLU A 13 20.41 10.11 9.42
N THR A 14 20.38 9.76 9.52
CA THR A 14 20.45 9.01 9.10
C THR A 14 19.89 8.22 8.87
N VAL A 15 20.04 8.15 9.32
CA VAL A 15 19.33 7.07 9.19
C VAL A 15 18.40 6.86 8.17
N ALA A 16 17.71 7.59 8.05
CA ALA A 16 16.69 7.54 7.09
C ALA A 16 17.15 7.04 5.77
N THR A 17 18.26 7.40 5.40
CA THR A 17 18.74 7.04 4.10
C THR A 17 18.95 5.59 3.94
N VAL A 18 19.34 4.97 5.00
CA VAL A 18 19.75 3.62 4.95
C VAL A 18 18.68 2.69 4.57
N VAL A 19 17.51 2.96 5.06
CA VAL A 19 16.47 1.99 4.97
C VAL A 19 15.59 2.12 3.77
N ASN A 20 15.91 3.00 2.88
CA ASN A 20 14.99 3.29 1.81
C ASN A 20 15.20 2.41 0.58
N ASN A 21 15.33 1.11 0.82
CA ASN A 21 15.35 0.12 -0.23
C ASN A 21 13.97 -0.43 -0.53
N TYR A 22 13.01 -0.13 0.31
CA TYR A 22 11.64 -0.61 0.11
C TYR A 22 10.63 0.34 0.72
N VAL A 23 9.39 0.19 0.28
CA VAL A 23 8.25 0.86 0.89
C VAL A 23 7.14 -0.16 1.08
N ASP A 24 6.40 -0.03 2.17
CA ASP A 24 5.30 -0.92 2.51
C ASP A 24 4.20 -0.05 3.09
N ASN A 25 3.29 0.40 2.23
CA ASN A 25 2.18 1.28 2.60
C ASN A 25 0.85 0.60 2.40
N VAL A 26 -0.18 1.13 3.02
CA VAL A 26 -1.51 0.53 2.98
C VAL A 26 -2.57 1.56 2.58
N VAL A 27 -3.68 1.05 2.06
CA VAL A 27 -4.90 1.82 1.82
C VAL A 27 -6.02 1.07 2.51
N PHE A 28 -6.64 1.70 3.51
CA PHE A 28 -7.77 1.10 4.22
C PHE A 28 -9.09 1.45 3.54
N PHE A 29 -10.03 0.50 3.61
CA PHE A 29 -11.32 0.65 2.97
C PHE A 29 -12.44 0.51 3.99
N ARG A 30 -13.55 1.15 3.67
CA ARG A 30 -14.77 1.02 4.46
C ARG A 30 -15.43 -0.32 4.17
N LEU A 31 -16.32 -0.72 5.05
CA LEU A 31 -17.10 -1.93 4.90
C LEU A 31 -17.77 -1.96 3.52
N ASN A 32 -17.67 -3.08 2.84
CA ASN A 32 -18.34 -3.31 1.56
C ASN A 32 -17.96 -2.33 0.46
N SER A 33 -16.82 -1.65 0.58
CA SER A 33 -16.45 -0.60 -0.36
C SER A 33 -15.10 -0.86 -1.00
N SER A 34 -14.98 -0.48 -2.27
CA SER A 34 -13.71 -0.41 -2.98
C SER A 34 -13.37 1.02 -3.36
N LYS A 35 -14.05 1.99 -2.75
CA LYS A 35 -13.79 3.40 -2.97
C LYS A 35 -12.63 3.85 -2.10
N ILE A 36 -11.66 4.54 -2.71
CA ILE A 36 -10.51 5.08 -1.99
C ILE A 36 -10.89 6.41 -1.37
N ASP A 37 -10.86 6.47 -0.05
CA ASP A 37 -11.17 7.70 0.67
C ASP A 37 -10.05 8.73 0.49
N LYS A 38 -10.43 9.99 0.53
CA LYS A 38 -9.52 11.09 0.28
C LYS A 38 -8.31 11.07 1.23
N ASN A 39 -8.53 10.71 2.48
CA ASN A 39 -7.45 10.67 3.47
C ASN A 39 -6.47 9.51 3.26
N GLN A 40 -6.78 8.59 2.34
CA GLN A 40 -5.87 7.50 1.99
C GLN A 40 -4.96 7.86 0.82
N GLN A 41 -5.22 8.99 0.15
CA GLN A 41 -4.45 9.38 -1.03
C GLN A 41 -2.98 9.64 -0.72
N ILE A 42 -2.67 10.13 0.47
CA ILE A 42 -1.28 10.40 0.85
C ILE A 42 -0.43 9.12 0.81
N ASN A 43 -1.02 8.00 1.20
CA ASN A 43 -0.30 6.73 1.20
C ASN A 43 0.01 6.27 -0.22
N ILE A 44 -0.93 6.49 -1.14
CA ILE A 44 -0.74 6.13 -2.54
C ILE A 44 0.31 7.05 -3.17
N TYR A 45 0.22 8.33 -2.87
CA TYR A 45 1.17 9.32 -3.37
C TYR A 45 2.60 8.98 -2.95
N ASN A 46 2.81 8.70 -1.67
CA ASN A 46 4.15 8.39 -1.16
C ASN A 46 4.72 7.13 -1.82
N THR A 47 3.88 6.13 -2.03
CA THR A 47 4.29 4.90 -2.70
C THR A 47 4.66 5.16 -4.15
N ALA A 48 3.85 5.96 -4.83
CA ALA A 48 4.10 6.30 -6.23
C ALA A 48 5.42 7.05 -6.40
N GLU A 49 5.71 7.98 -5.49
CA GLU A 49 6.97 8.73 -5.55
C GLU A 49 8.17 7.82 -5.39
N PHE A 50 8.10 6.87 -4.46
CA PHE A 50 9.18 5.90 -4.28
C PHE A 50 9.37 5.04 -5.54
N VAL A 51 8.28 4.53 -6.09
CA VAL A 51 8.30 3.65 -7.26
C VAL A 51 8.88 4.38 -8.48
N LYS A 52 8.46 5.61 -8.70
CA LYS A 52 8.94 6.39 -9.84
C LYS A 52 10.40 6.78 -9.67
N LYS A 53 10.77 7.23 -8.48
CA LYS A 53 12.12 7.68 -8.20
C LYS A 53 13.15 6.56 -8.35
N ASN A 54 12.78 5.37 -7.92
CA ASN A 54 13.69 4.23 -7.90
C ASN A 54 13.48 3.28 -9.07
N ASN A 55 12.53 3.56 -9.94
CA ASN A 55 12.13 2.67 -11.03
C ASN A 55 11.90 1.26 -10.51
N ALA A 56 11.20 1.15 -9.39
CA ALA A 56 11.04 -0.11 -8.67
C ALA A 56 9.77 -0.85 -9.11
N PRO A 57 9.77 -2.18 -9.06
CA PRO A 57 8.51 -2.93 -9.22
C PRO A 57 7.67 -2.77 -7.97
N ILE A 58 6.36 -2.81 -8.13
CA ILE A 58 5.43 -2.68 -7.02
C ILE A 58 4.39 -3.79 -7.08
N LYS A 59 4.10 -4.37 -5.91
CA LYS A 59 3.04 -5.37 -5.75
C LYS A 59 1.89 -4.72 -4.99
N VAL A 60 0.69 -4.84 -5.54
CA VAL A 60 -0.54 -4.30 -4.96
C VAL A 60 -1.42 -5.48 -4.59
N ILE A 61 -1.65 -5.70 -3.30
CA ILE A 61 -2.31 -6.89 -2.80
C ILE A 61 -3.59 -6.50 -2.06
N GLY A 62 -4.74 -6.97 -2.56
CA GLY A 62 -6.04 -6.68 -1.97
C GLY A 62 -6.50 -7.74 -0.98
N TYR A 63 -7.20 -7.28 0.06
CA TYR A 63 -7.74 -8.15 1.12
C TYR A 63 -9.15 -7.72 1.47
N ALA A 64 -9.90 -8.63 2.08
CA ALA A 64 -11.22 -8.34 2.65
C ALA A 64 -11.30 -9.00 4.02
N ASP A 65 -12.04 -8.38 4.96
CA ASP A 65 -12.16 -8.96 6.30
C ASP A 65 -13.03 -10.21 6.25
N LYS A 66 -12.73 -11.17 7.11
CA LYS A 66 -13.41 -12.47 7.08
C LYS A 66 -14.75 -12.50 7.84
N LYS A 67 -15.03 -11.46 8.62
CA LYS A 67 -16.25 -11.44 9.45
C LYS A 67 -17.46 -10.90 8.72
N THR A 68 -17.28 -10.37 7.52
CA THR A 68 -18.40 -9.86 6.72
C THR A 68 -18.37 -10.49 5.34
N GLY A 69 -19.54 -10.77 4.79
CA GLY A 69 -19.67 -11.35 3.46
C GLY A 69 -19.27 -12.81 3.38
N THR A 70 -19.46 -13.38 2.21
CA THR A 70 -19.04 -14.75 1.92
C THR A 70 -17.62 -14.74 1.40
N SER A 71 -16.97 -15.89 1.43
CA SER A 71 -15.62 -16.05 0.88
C SER A 71 -15.56 -15.64 -0.59
N LYS A 72 -16.55 -16.06 -1.38
CA LYS A 72 -16.64 -15.74 -2.80
C LYS A 72 -16.80 -14.24 -3.03
N TYR A 73 -17.70 -13.61 -2.28
CA TYR A 73 -17.91 -12.18 -2.38
C TYR A 73 -16.64 -11.42 -2.00
N ASN A 74 -15.99 -11.84 -0.94
CA ASN A 74 -14.77 -11.19 -0.45
C ASN A 74 -13.62 -11.32 -1.43
N PHE A 75 -13.55 -12.43 -2.15
CA PHE A 75 -12.54 -12.62 -3.18
C PHE A 75 -12.69 -11.54 -4.25
N GLY A 76 -13.92 -11.36 -4.75
CA GLY A 76 -14.20 -10.32 -5.75
C GLY A 76 -13.99 -8.91 -5.23
N LEU A 77 -14.35 -8.66 -3.96
CA LEU A 77 -14.16 -7.34 -3.35
C LEU A 77 -12.67 -7.00 -3.21
N SER A 78 -11.87 -7.98 -2.80
CA SER A 78 -10.42 -7.76 -2.69
C SER A 78 -9.79 -7.44 -4.04
N GLU A 79 -10.27 -8.08 -5.10
CA GLU A 79 -9.83 -7.77 -6.46
C GLU A 79 -10.17 -6.33 -6.83
N LYS A 80 -11.40 -5.91 -6.59
CA LYS A 80 -11.84 -4.54 -6.90
C LYS A 80 -10.99 -3.51 -6.16
N ARG A 81 -10.68 -3.79 -4.90
CA ARG A 81 -9.85 -2.90 -4.09
C ARG A 81 -8.43 -2.79 -4.66
N ALA A 82 -7.82 -3.92 -4.99
CA ALA A 82 -6.47 -3.92 -5.56
C ALA A 82 -6.43 -3.17 -6.89
N ARG A 83 -7.42 -3.42 -7.75
CA ARG A 83 -7.46 -2.75 -9.05
C ARG A 83 -7.73 -1.25 -8.91
N ALA A 84 -8.52 -0.84 -7.92
CA ALA A 84 -8.79 0.58 -7.68
C ALA A 84 -7.49 1.31 -7.30
N VAL A 85 -6.68 0.71 -6.45
CA VAL A 85 -5.41 1.30 -6.05
C VAL A 85 -4.43 1.34 -7.23
N ALA A 86 -4.35 0.26 -7.99
CA ALA A 86 -3.47 0.21 -9.17
C ALA A 86 -3.87 1.29 -10.18
N LYS A 87 -5.17 1.50 -10.39
CA LYS A 87 -5.67 2.52 -11.30
C LYS A 87 -5.27 3.92 -10.84
N GLU A 88 -5.37 4.21 -9.54
CA GLU A 88 -4.93 5.50 -9.00
C GLU A 88 -3.44 5.70 -9.21
N LEU A 89 -2.64 4.67 -8.96
CA LEU A 89 -1.19 4.77 -9.16
C LEU A 89 -0.86 5.15 -10.62
N ILE A 90 -1.56 4.56 -11.56
CA ILE A 90 -1.33 4.80 -12.99
C ILE A 90 -1.89 6.16 -13.42
N ASP A 91 -3.18 6.36 -13.21
CA ASP A 91 -3.91 7.50 -13.80
C ASP A 91 -3.61 8.80 -13.08
N LYS A 92 -3.48 8.76 -11.78
CA LYS A 92 -3.31 9.99 -10.99
C LYS A 92 -1.85 10.30 -10.70
N TYR A 93 -1.04 9.28 -10.49
CA TYR A 93 0.34 9.48 -10.05
C TYR A 93 1.40 9.07 -11.07
N GLY A 94 0.98 8.58 -12.23
CA GLY A 94 1.89 8.34 -13.34
C GLY A 94 2.83 7.15 -13.23
N VAL A 95 2.48 6.18 -12.39
CA VAL A 95 3.26 4.94 -12.30
C VAL A 95 3.04 4.12 -13.57
N SER A 96 4.10 3.52 -14.10
CA SER A 96 3.98 2.72 -15.30
C SER A 96 3.26 1.41 -15.03
N TYR A 97 2.34 1.05 -15.91
CA TYR A 97 1.62 -0.21 -15.83
C TYR A 97 2.60 -1.40 -15.70
N ASP A 98 3.73 -1.33 -16.40
CA ASP A 98 4.71 -2.42 -16.42
C ASP A 98 5.38 -2.66 -15.06
N GLN A 99 5.31 -1.70 -14.16
CA GLN A 99 5.91 -1.82 -12.84
C GLN A 99 4.98 -2.51 -11.83
N ILE A 100 3.70 -2.67 -12.17
CA ILE A 100 2.68 -3.07 -11.20
C ILE A 100 2.28 -4.54 -11.36
N THR A 101 2.32 -5.29 -10.25
CA THR A 101 1.75 -6.62 -10.15
C THR A 101 0.56 -6.54 -9.21
N ILE A 102 -0.59 -7.05 -9.63
CA ILE A 102 -1.83 -6.99 -8.84
C ILE A 102 -2.15 -8.39 -8.33
N GLU A 103 -2.41 -8.50 -7.03
CA GLU A 103 -2.84 -9.75 -6.40
C GLU A 103 -4.03 -9.46 -5.50
N TRP A 104 -4.82 -10.47 -5.20
CA TRP A 104 -5.91 -10.36 -4.25
C TRP A 104 -6.09 -11.70 -3.55
N LYS A 105 -6.40 -11.63 -2.25
CA LYS A 105 -6.47 -12.81 -1.39
C LYS A 105 -7.86 -13.06 -0.81
N GLY A 106 -8.81 -12.18 -1.09
CA GLY A 106 -10.13 -12.28 -0.48
C GLY A 106 -10.03 -12.21 1.01
N SER A 107 -10.74 -13.12 1.69
CA SER A 107 -10.65 -13.25 3.14
C SER A 107 -9.83 -14.48 3.56
N ASP A 108 -9.19 -15.14 2.61
CA ASP A 108 -8.39 -16.33 2.88
C ASP A 108 -7.15 -16.04 3.71
N GLU A 109 -6.58 -14.85 3.54
CA GLU A 109 -5.47 -14.39 4.35
C GLU A 109 -5.86 -13.11 5.06
N GLN A 110 -5.50 -13.00 6.31
CA GLN A 110 -5.83 -11.85 7.15
C GLN A 110 -4.52 -11.29 7.68
N PRO A 111 -3.98 -10.21 7.05
CA PRO A 111 -2.68 -9.69 7.44
C PRO A 111 -2.64 -9.11 8.84
N TYR A 112 -3.80 -8.76 9.40
CA TYR A 112 -3.86 -8.14 10.73
C TYR A 112 -4.81 -8.93 11.65
N ASP A 113 -4.51 -8.89 12.95
CA ASP A 113 -5.36 -9.52 13.95
C ASP A 113 -6.68 -8.79 14.12
N GLU A 114 -6.66 -7.46 13.97
CA GLU A 114 -7.86 -6.66 14.07
C GLU A 114 -8.67 -6.80 12.77
N ASN A 115 -9.89 -7.32 12.89
CA ASN A 115 -10.70 -7.64 11.71
C ASN A 115 -10.89 -6.45 10.76
N ASN A 116 -11.18 -5.27 11.32
CA ASN A 116 -11.47 -4.11 10.47
C ASN A 116 -10.26 -3.65 9.67
N TRP A 117 -9.07 -3.94 10.14
CA TRP A 117 -7.84 -3.57 9.43
C TRP A 117 -7.60 -4.44 8.21
N ASN A 118 -8.32 -5.54 8.08
CA ASN A 118 -8.18 -6.43 6.92
C ASN A 118 -8.98 -5.97 5.70
N ARG A 119 -9.68 -4.86 5.80
CA ARG A 119 -10.26 -4.17 4.66
C ARG A 119 -9.18 -3.25 4.08
N VAL A 120 -8.25 -3.85 3.39
CA VAL A 120 -6.99 -3.15 3.08
C VAL A 120 -6.40 -3.59 1.75
N VAL A 121 -5.65 -2.69 1.12
CA VAL A 121 -4.73 -3.01 0.04
C VAL A 121 -3.33 -2.67 0.53
N ILE A 122 -2.41 -3.60 0.41
CA ILE A 122 -1.02 -3.40 0.78
C ILE A 122 -0.22 -3.11 -0.50
N MET A 123 0.53 -2.02 -0.49
CA MET A 123 1.39 -1.62 -1.59
C MET A 123 2.82 -1.86 -1.16
N ARG A 124 3.49 -2.79 -1.83
CA ARG A 124 4.83 -3.21 -1.44
C ARG A 124 5.78 -3.07 -2.62
N ALA A 125 6.81 -2.25 -2.47
CA ALA A 125 7.79 -2.04 -3.52
C ALA A 125 9.20 -2.17 -2.95
N THR A 126 10.07 -2.78 -3.73
CA THR A 126 11.47 -2.97 -3.34
C THR A 126 12.34 -2.50 -4.50
N LYS A 127 13.28 -1.66 -4.17
CA LYS A 127 14.21 -1.11 -5.11
C LYS A 127 15.25 -2.16 -5.54
#